data_31c3449aa5db124e78f22fe9ca2ddd49
#
_entry.id   31c3449aa5db124e78f22fe9ca2ddd49
#
_cell.length_a   1.000
_cell.length_b   1.000
_cell.length_c   1.000
_cell.angle_alpha   90.00
_cell.angle_beta   90.00
_cell.angle_gamma   90.00
#
_symmetry.space_group_name_H-M   'P 1'
#
loop_
_entity.id
_entity.type
_entity.pdbx_description
1 polymer ?
#
loop_
_entity_poly.entity_id
_entity_poly.type
_entity_poly.pdbx_seq_one_letter_code
_entity_poly.pdbx_strand_id
1 'polypeptide(L)'
;NDSSVSRLFFNSRIEAISSGKRRVTAWIENNNFLDGFDPRGNDLTKSNEAGVDLLQTAFTGLDIKNRFTLKSHNTRSSISRLRDRSMSGWWNDIQFQLRFNRSSDVNIGLMIGAESGIQQNNEFSVNACGIKIVNKILYKDTGRFQTEISFVTAKENDDSSFIPPEAVNGYPIGNSFRSNTTLHYFVSRSISMVFSLNTIDDSRYNNFITFQGEVRAHF
;
A
#
# COMPACT_ATOMS: atom_id res chain seq x y z
N ASN A 1 28.43 23.24 1.93
CA ASN A 1 27.88 21.89 1.74
C ASN A 1 26.55 22.03 1.04
N ASP A 2 26.51 21.70 -0.23
CA ASP A 2 25.27 21.69 -0.98
C ASP A 2 24.49 20.44 -0.54
N SER A 3 23.43 20.65 0.24
CA SER A 3 22.47 19.60 0.57
C SER A 3 21.72 19.24 -0.70
N SER A 4 21.86 18.00 -1.17
CA SER A 4 21.19 17.56 -2.38
C SER A 4 20.36 16.31 -2.10
N VAL A 5 19.18 16.27 -2.69
CA VAL A 5 18.34 15.06 -2.77
C VAL A 5 18.30 14.64 -4.23
N SER A 6 18.59 13.40 -4.49
CA SER A 6 18.41 12.83 -5.82
C SER A 6 17.58 11.57 -5.78
N ARG A 7 16.73 11.41 -6.79
CA ARG A 7 15.91 10.22 -6.97
C ARG A 7 16.05 9.72 -8.39
N LEU A 8 16.42 8.45 -8.53
CA LEU A 8 16.37 7.74 -9.79
C LEU A 8 15.26 6.69 -9.72
N PHE A 9 14.32 6.79 -10.63
CA PHE A 9 13.18 5.87 -10.72
C PHE A 9 13.19 5.19 -12.09
N PHE A 10 13.06 3.87 -12.09
CA PHE A 10 12.90 3.05 -13.29
C PHE A 10 11.69 2.14 -13.11
N ASN A 11 10.83 2.11 -14.12
CA ASN A 11 9.68 1.21 -14.17
C ASN A 11 9.60 0.57 -15.55
N SER A 12 9.41 -0.73 -15.60
CA SER A 12 9.15 -1.48 -16.83
C SER A 12 7.98 -2.42 -16.64
N ARG A 13 7.13 -2.52 -17.65
CA ARG A 13 5.94 -3.34 -17.64
C ARG A 13 5.77 -4.08 -18.97
N ILE A 14 5.52 -5.38 -18.88
CA ILE A 14 5.19 -6.23 -20.03
C ILE A 14 3.80 -6.80 -19.80
N GLU A 15 2.92 -6.59 -20.74
CA GLU A 15 1.54 -7.07 -20.69
C GLU A 15 1.32 -8.15 -21.75
N ALA A 16 0.77 -9.29 -21.34
CA ALA A 16 0.31 -10.35 -22.21
C ALA A 16 -1.20 -10.52 -22.06
N ILE A 17 -1.94 -10.39 -23.14
CA ILE A 17 -3.40 -10.59 -23.16
C ILE A 17 -3.65 -11.94 -23.78
N SER A 18 -4.12 -12.91 -22.97
CA SER A 18 -4.41 -14.26 -23.45
C SER A 18 -5.82 -14.39 -24.04
N SER A 19 -6.75 -13.55 -23.62
CA SER A 19 -8.12 -13.45 -24.14
C SER A 19 -8.76 -12.17 -23.62
N GLY A 20 -9.92 -11.76 -24.13
CA GLY A 20 -10.67 -10.62 -23.58
C GLY A 20 -11.09 -10.74 -22.11
N LYS A 21 -10.97 -11.95 -21.52
CA LYS A 21 -11.31 -12.25 -20.12
C LYS A 21 -10.11 -12.45 -19.20
N ARG A 22 -8.89 -12.53 -19.75
CA ARG A 22 -7.66 -12.79 -18.98
C ARG A 22 -6.55 -11.84 -19.41
N ARG A 23 -5.86 -11.30 -18.43
CA ARG A 23 -4.70 -10.43 -18.61
C ARG A 23 -3.62 -10.83 -17.61
N VAL A 24 -2.41 -10.96 -18.08
CA VAL A 24 -1.23 -11.17 -17.25
C VAL A 24 -0.28 -10.02 -17.50
N THR A 25 0.21 -9.39 -16.45
CA THR A 25 1.18 -8.31 -16.53
C THR A 25 2.34 -8.63 -15.63
N ALA A 26 3.54 -8.68 -16.16
CA ALA A 26 4.78 -8.70 -15.38
C ALA A 26 5.36 -7.29 -15.31
N TRP A 27 5.88 -6.91 -14.18
CA TRP A 27 6.44 -5.58 -13.96
C TRP A 27 7.65 -5.61 -13.03
N ILE A 28 8.51 -4.63 -13.19
CA ILE A 28 9.66 -4.38 -12.33
C ILE A 28 9.76 -2.88 -12.06
N GLU A 29 10.05 -2.55 -10.83
CA GLU A 29 10.21 -1.18 -10.36
C GLU A 29 11.50 -1.07 -9.55
N ASN A 30 12.30 -0.06 -9.86
CA ASN A 30 13.51 0.26 -9.13
C ASN A 30 13.48 1.73 -8.71
N ASN A 31 13.73 1.99 -7.46
CA ASN A 31 13.74 3.32 -6.90
C ASN A 31 15.00 3.49 -6.04
N ASN A 32 15.87 4.39 -6.46
CA ASN A 32 17.06 4.78 -5.72
C ASN A 32 16.87 6.20 -5.20
N PHE A 33 17.00 6.38 -3.92
CA PHE A 33 16.85 7.67 -3.25
C PHE A 33 18.10 7.98 -2.44
N LEU A 34 18.71 9.13 -2.71
CA LEU A 34 19.85 9.67 -1.97
C LEU A 34 19.36 10.90 -1.19
N ASP A 35 19.43 10.81 0.14
CA ASP A 35 19.15 11.93 1.05
C ASP A 35 20.47 12.52 1.56
N GLY A 36 20.77 13.72 1.15
CA GLY A 36 21.96 14.49 1.52
C GLY A 36 21.67 15.73 2.37
N PHE A 37 20.51 15.80 3.01
CA PHE A 37 20.17 16.96 3.87
C PHE A 37 20.94 17.02 5.19
N ASP A 38 21.35 15.85 5.72
CA ASP A 38 22.13 15.86 6.96
C ASP A 38 23.58 16.29 6.67
N PRO A 39 24.09 17.38 7.28
CA PRO A 39 25.47 17.85 7.07
C PRO A 39 26.54 16.84 7.52
N ARG A 40 26.17 15.80 8.27
CA ARG A 40 27.07 14.74 8.75
C ARG A 40 27.28 13.64 7.73
N GLY A 41 26.41 13.52 6.71
CA GLY A 41 26.52 12.49 5.68
C GLY A 41 25.22 12.25 4.92
N ASN A 42 25.19 11.18 4.14
CA ASN A 42 24.10 10.85 3.22
C ASN A 42 23.50 9.48 3.55
N ASP A 43 22.21 9.34 3.36
CA ASP A 43 21.50 8.07 3.39
C ASP A 43 21.13 7.65 1.96
N LEU A 44 21.56 6.45 1.54
CA LEU A 44 21.21 5.87 0.25
C LEU A 44 20.19 4.75 0.47
N THR A 45 19.00 4.92 -0.05
CA THR A 45 17.95 3.91 -0.05
C THR A 45 17.74 3.37 -1.46
N LYS A 46 17.77 2.05 -1.60
CA LYS A 46 17.42 1.31 -2.81
C LYS A 46 16.23 0.42 -2.55
N SER A 47 15.17 0.60 -3.33
CA SER A 47 13.98 -0.24 -3.27
C SER A 47 13.74 -0.85 -4.64
N ASN A 48 13.66 -2.17 -4.70
CA ASN A 48 13.34 -2.92 -5.91
C ASN A 48 12.07 -3.71 -5.65
N GLU A 49 11.15 -3.64 -6.59
CA GLU A 49 9.95 -4.46 -6.59
C GLU A 49 9.80 -5.11 -7.95
N ALA A 50 9.38 -6.36 -7.96
CA ALA A 50 9.03 -7.08 -9.17
C ALA A 50 7.77 -7.91 -8.91
N GLY A 51 6.92 -8.06 -9.90
CA GLY A 51 5.70 -8.80 -9.67
C GLY A 51 4.97 -9.24 -10.91
N VAL A 52 3.93 -10.01 -10.67
CA VAL A 52 3.00 -10.48 -11.69
C VAL A 52 1.58 -10.18 -11.23
N ASP A 53 0.86 -9.50 -12.09
CA ASP A 53 -0.57 -9.22 -11.92
C ASP A 53 -1.36 -10.16 -12.86
N LEU A 54 -2.31 -10.90 -12.31
CA LEU A 54 -3.28 -11.68 -13.04
C LEU A 54 -4.67 -11.07 -12.86
N LEU A 55 -5.33 -10.76 -13.96
CA LEU A 55 -6.74 -10.37 -13.98
C LEU A 55 -7.53 -11.44 -14.73
N GLN A 56 -8.60 -11.94 -14.13
CA GLN A 56 -9.51 -12.89 -14.74
C GLN A 56 -10.95 -12.46 -14.48
N THR A 57 -11.74 -12.30 -15.52
CA THR A 57 -13.20 -12.19 -15.42
C THR A 57 -13.79 -13.59 -15.37
N ALA A 58 -14.30 -14.00 -14.21
CA ALA A 58 -14.88 -15.33 -14.00
C ALA A 58 -16.26 -15.44 -14.66
N PHE A 59 -17.11 -14.46 -14.40
CA PHE A 59 -18.43 -14.30 -15.04
C PHE A 59 -18.84 -12.83 -15.03
N THR A 60 -19.97 -12.50 -15.67
CA THR A 60 -20.47 -11.12 -15.69
C THR A 60 -20.67 -10.59 -14.27
N GLY A 61 -19.89 -9.58 -13.90
CA GLY A 61 -19.95 -8.94 -12.58
C GLY A 61 -18.94 -9.44 -11.56
N LEU A 62 -18.13 -10.48 -11.85
CA LEU A 62 -17.05 -10.92 -10.96
C LEU A 62 -15.71 -10.90 -11.69
N ASP A 63 -14.81 -10.04 -11.23
CA ASP A 63 -13.41 -10.05 -11.62
C ASP A 63 -12.54 -10.54 -10.44
N ILE A 64 -11.59 -11.42 -10.76
CA ILE A 64 -10.57 -11.89 -9.83
C ILE A 64 -9.25 -11.27 -10.24
N LYS A 65 -8.60 -10.59 -9.29
CA LYS A 65 -7.26 -10.02 -9.47
C LYS A 65 -6.33 -10.69 -8.48
N ASN A 66 -5.18 -11.13 -8.96
CA ASN A 66 -4.11 -11.63 -8.10
C ASN A 66 -2.85 -10.84 -8.43
N ARG A 67 -2.22 -10.28 -7.40
CA ARG A 67 -0.92 -9.62 -7.49
C ARG A 67 0.07 -10.34 -6.60
N PHE A 68 1.10 -10.89 -7.22
CA PHE A 68 2.26 -11.40 -6.51
C PHE A 68 3.42 -10.42 -6.67
N THR A 69 4.04 -10.05 -5.57
CA THR A 69 5.13 -9.05 -5.53
C THR A 69 6.31 -9.60 -4.74
N LEU A 70 7.49 -9.48 -5.30
CA LEU A 70 8.78 -9.63 -4.61
C LEU A 70 9.33 -8.24 -4.31
N LYS A 71 9.81 -8.04 -3.10
CA LYS A 71 10.36 -6.76 -2.64
C LYS A 71 11.76 -6.94 -2.11
N SER A 72 12.59 -5.93 -2.33
CA SER A 72 13.90 -5.81 -1.70
C SER A 72 14.14 -4.33 -1.38
N HIS A 73 14.53 -4.08 -0.14
CA HIS A 73 14.83 -2.74 0.34
C HIS A 73 16.18 -2.75 1.04
N ASN A 74 17.03 -1.79 0.70
CA ASN A 74 18.36 -1.66 1.29
C ASN A 74 18.61 -0.18 1.57
N THR A 75 18.90 0.15 2.82
CA THR A 75 19.32 1.49 3.24
C THR A 75 20.74 1.40 3.78
N ARG A 76 21.61 2.27 3.28
CA ARG A 76 22.98 2.46 3.78
C ARG A 76 23.15 3.92 4.18
N SER A 77 23.68 4.12 5.37
CA SER A 77 23.90 5.43 5.95
C SER A 77 25.39 5.68 6.12
N SER A 78 25.87 6.81 5.60
CA SER A 78 27.22 7.27 5.92
C SER A 78 27.31 7.96 7.28
N ILE A 79 26.16 8.29 7.88
CA ILE A 79 26.05 8.97 9.16
C ILE A 79 26.20 7.99 10.33
N SER A 80 25.53 6.86 10.24
CA SER A 80 25.54 5.85 11.30
C SER A 80 25.18 4.47 10.76
N ARG A 81 26.02 3.47 11.03
CA ARG A 81 25.72 2.07 10.72
C ARG A 81 24.45 1.54 11.41
N LEU A 82 23.97 2.20 12.47
CA LEU A 82 22.71 1.86 13.12
C LEU A 82 21.50 2.10 12.24
N ARG A 83 21.65 2.88 11.16
CA ARG A 83 20.61 3.10 10.14
C ARG A 83 20.65 2.09 8.99
N ASP A 84 21.76 1.33 8.88
CA ASP A 84 21.90 0.32 7.84
C ASP A 84 20.89 -0.78 8.04
N ARG A 85 20.15 -1.08 6.99
CA ARG A 85 19.17 -2.16 6.98
C ARG A 85 19.01 -2.76 5.59
N SER A 86 18.78 -4.05 5.56
CA SER A 86 18.48 -4.79 4.35
C SER A 86 17.32 -5.73 4.63
N MET A 87 16.30 -5.67 3.79
CA MET A 87 15.16 -6.57 3.90
C MET A 87 14.70 -7.03 2.53
N SER A 88 14.12 -8.21 2.49
CA SER A 88 13.49 -8.77 1.30
C SER A 88 12.27 -9.58 1.71
N GLY A 89 11.35 -9.73 0.79
CA GLY A 89 10.14 -10.48 1.08
C GLY A 89 9.25 -10.63 -0.14
N TRP A 90 8.11 -11.23 0.10
CA TRP A 90 7.09 -11.43 -0.90
C TRP A 90 5.71 -11.11 -0.34
N TRP A 91 4.82 -10.71 -1.23
CA TRP A 91 3.42 -10.45 -0.96
C TRP A 91 2.54 -11.06 -2.02
N ASN A 92 1.41 -11.57 -1.61
CA ASN A 92 0.33 -12.00 -2.50
C ASN A 92 -0.97 -11.33 -2.06
N ASP A 93 -1.61 -10.64 -3.00
CA ASP A 93 -2.87 -9.94 -2.81
C ASP A 93 -3.89 -10.49 -3.82
N ILE A 94 -4.91 -11.15 -3.32
CA ILE A 94 -5.99 -11.73 -4.11
C ILE A 94 -7.24 -10.88 -3.87
N GLN A 95 -7.81 -10.33 -4.92
CA GLN A 95 -8.98 -9.45 -4.85
C GLN A 95 -10.13 -10.02 -5.68
N PHE A 96 -11.30 -10.03 -5.09
CA PHE A 96 -12.57 -10.40 -5.70
C PHE A 96 -13.41 -9.13 -5.87
N GLN A 97 -13.53 -8.63 -7.09
CA GLN A 97 -14.32 -7.45 -7.41
C GLN A 97 -15.70 -7.87 -7.89
N LEU A 98 -16.71 -7.61 -7.08
CA LEU A 98 -18.12 -7.85 -7.38
C LEU A 98 -18.75 -6.54 -7.86
N ARG A 99 -19.27 -6.54 -9.08
CA ARG A 99 -20.02 -5.41 -9.66
C ARG A 99 -21.50 -5.73 -9.62
N PHE A 100 -22.26 -5.04 -8.78
CA PHE A 100 -23.69 -5.21 -8.68
C PHE A 100 -24.44 -4.47 -9.81
N ASN A 101 -23.92 -3.30 -10.19
CA ASN A 101 -24.42 -2.49 -11.29
C ASN A 101 -23.33 -1.52 -11.77
N ARG A 102 -23.66 -0.59 -12.69
CA ARG A 102 -22.72 0.41 -13.20
C ARG A 102 -22.23 1.42 -12.13
N SER A 103 -22.94 1.50 -11.03
CA SER A 103 -22.72 2.53 -9.99
C SER A 103 -22.25 1.95 -8.67
N SER A 104 -22.17 0.62 -8.51
CA SER A 104 -21.82 0.00 -7.23
C SER A 104 -20.92 -1.20 -7.45
N ASP A 105 -19.77 -1.19 -6.78
CA ASP A 105 -18.87 -2.33 -6.70
C ASP A 105 -18.38 -2.57 -5.26
N VAL A 106 -18.11 -3.83 -4.94
CA VAL A 106 -17.45 -4.26 -3.71
C VAL A 106 -16.23 -5.08 -4.10
N ASN A 107 -15.10 -4.74 -3.50
CA ASN A 107 -13.85 -5.44 -3.67
C ASN A 107 -13.45 -6.05 -2.32
N ILE A 108 -13.27 -7.37 -2.28
CA ILE A 108 -12.80 -8.10 -1.10
C ILE A 108 -11.40 -8.60 -1.43
N GLY A 109 -10.42 -8.14 -0.69
CA GLY A 109 -9.00 -8.50 -0.83
C GLY A 109 -8.54 -9.40 0.32
N LEU A 110 -7.74 -10.40 -0.01
CA LEU A 110 -6.98 -11.23 0.93
C LEU A 110 -5.51 -10.98 0.67
N MET A 111 -4.77 -10.59 1.69
CA MET A 111 -3.34 -10.35 1.60
C MET A 111 -2.58 -11.29 2.51
N ILE A 112 -1.46 -11.79 2.01
CA ILE A 112 -0.50 -12.60 2.78
C ILE A 112 0.90 -12.25 2.32
N GLY A 113 1.84 -12.18 3.24
CA GLY A 113 3.23 -11.90 2.91
C GLY A 113 4.18 -12.28 4.03
N ALA A 114 5.44 -12.35 3.66
CA ALA A 114 6.54 -12.58 4.58
C ALA A 114 7.72 -11.70 4.17
N GLU A 115 8.36 -11.10 5.15
CA GLU A 115 9.55 -10.29 4.98
C GLU A 115 10.59 -10.67 6.01
N SER A 116 11.85 -10.67 5.61
CA SER A 116 12.98 -10.94 6.48
C SER A 116 14.15 -10.04 6.13
N GLY A 117 15.03 -9.84 7.06
CA GLY A 117 16.19 -8.98 6.82
C GLY A 117 17.09 -8.82 8.03
N ILE A 118 17.97 -7.83 7.91
CA ILE A 118 18.93 -7.48 8.95
C ILE A 118 18.81 -5.98 9.21
N GLN A 119 18.70 -5.62 10.49
CA GLN A 119 18.80 -4.25 10.97
C GLN A 119 19.68 -4.21 12.21
N GLN A 120 20.65 -3.29 12.24
CA GLN A 120 21.58 -3.12 13.34
C GLN A 120 22.29 -4.44 13.76
N ASN A 121 22.63 -5.28 12.76
CA ASN A 121 23.18 -6.63 12.93
C ASN A 121 22.23 -7.66 13.57
N ASN A 122 20.97 -7.33 13.79
CA ASN A 122 19.95 -8.26 14.26
C ASN A 122 19.13 -8.74 13.07
N GLU A 123 18.95 -10.04 12.95
CA GLU A 123 18.05 -10.62 11.96
C GLU A 123 16.61 -10.48 12.45
N PHE A 124 15.69 -10.29 11.53
CA PHE A 124 14.26 -10.29 11.80
C PHE A 124 13.52 -11.07 10.72
N SER A 125 12.40 -11.66 11.09
CA SER A 125 11.49 -12.33 10.16
C SER A 125 10.06 -12.10 10.60
N VAL A 126 9.21 -11.65 9.68
CA VAL A 126 7.83 -11.27 9.94
C VAL A 126 6.91 -11.88 8.91
N ASN A 127 5.81 -12.45 9.37
CA ASN A 127 4.70 -12.90 8.53
C ASN A 127 3.48 -12.01 8.77
N ALA A 128 2.74 -11.73 7.72
CA ALA A 128 1.50 -10.99 7.82
C ALA A 128 0.40 -11.60 6.97
N CYS A 129 -0.81 -11.51 7.47
CA CYS A 129 -2.00 -11.83 6.72
C CYS A 129 -3.11 -10.83 7.06
N GLY A 130 -4.02 -10.60 6.09
CA GLY A 130 -5.08 -9.65 6.30
C GLY A 130 -6.20 -9.76 5.28
N ILE A 131 -7.28 -9.06 5.61
CA ILE A 131 -8.44 -8.87 4.74
C ILE A 131 -8.66 -7.38 4.53
N LYS A 132 -9.04 -7.02 3.30
CA LYS A 132 -9.37 -5.66 2.90
C LYS A 132 -10.71 -5.66 2.17
N ILE A 133 -11.59 -4.76 2.54
CA ILE A 133 -12.88 -4.58 1.89
C ILE A 133 -12.96 -3.14 1.40
N VAL A 134 -13.22 -2.96 0.12
CA VAL A 134 -13.45 -1.65 -0.49
C VAL A 134 -14.83 -1.64 -1.13
N ASN A 135 -15.67 -0.77 -0.67
CA ASN A 135 -16.99 -0.52 -1.24
C ASN A 135 -16.99 0.85 -1.94
N LYS A 136 -17.50 0.89 -3.17
CA LYS A 136 -17.66 2.13 -3.95
C LYS A 136 -19.08 2.22 -4.46
N ILE A 137 -19.72 3.36 -4.22
CA ILE A 137 -21.05 3.68 -4.70
C ILE A 137 -21.00 5.04 -5.38
N LEU A 138 -21.44 5.08 -6.63
CA LEU A 138 -21.58 6.31 -7.42
C LEU A 138 -23.05 6.71 -7.46
N TYR A 139 -23.35 7.90 -6.98
CA TYR A 139 -24.70 8.50 -7.03
C TYR A 139 -24.79 9.39 -8.29
N LYS A 140 -24.78 8.79 -9.48
CA LYS A 140 -24.86 9.51 -10.77
C LYS A 140 -24.19 10.89 -10.70
N ASP A 141 -25.01 11.96 -10.79
CA ASP A 141 -24.54 13.35 -10.85
C ASP A 141 -24.37 14.00 -9.47
N THR A 142 -24.69 13.29 -8.37
CA THR A 142 -24.72 13.88 -7.03
C THR A 142 -23.51 13.56 -6.18
N GLY A 143 -22.76 12.52 -6.50
CA GLY A 143 -21.56 12.25 -5.72
C GLY A 143 -21.04 10.82 -5.74
N ARG A 144 -20.08 10.58 -4.85
CA ARG A 144 -19.41 9.29 -4.69
C ARG A 144 -19.21 9.00 -3.21
N PHE A 145 -19.57 7.80 -2.80
CA PHE A 145 -19.24 7.24 -1.50
C PHE A 145 -18.23 6.12 -1.67
N GLN A 146 -17.20 6.12 -0.86
CA GLN A 146 -16.19 5.06 -0.81
C GLN A 146 -15.87 4.74 0.63
N THR A 147 -15.87 3.46 0.98
CA THR A 147 -15.37 2.95 2.26
C THR A 147 -14.32 1.89 2.00
N GLU A 148 -13.22 2.00 2.69
CA GLU A 148 -12.15 1.01 2.73
C GLU A 148 -11.95 0.57 4.17
N ILE A 149 -11.99 -0.73 4.43
CA ILE A 149 -11.76 -1.33 5.73
C ILE A 149 -10.68 -2.38 5.56
N SER A 150 -9.69 -2.37 6.42
CA SER A 150 -8.64 -3.40 6.44
C SER A 150 -8.39 -3.89 7.86
N PHE A 151 -8.18 -5.20 7.97
CA PHE A 151 -7.73 -5.86 9.17
C PHE A 151 -6.50 -6.69 8.82
N VAL A 152 -5.38 -6.44 9.49
CA VAL A 152 -4.09 -7.09 9.22
C VAL A 152 -3.49 -7.56 10.53
N THR A 153 -3.04 -8.80 10.55
CA THR A 153 -2.25 -9.36 11.65
C THR A 153 -0.83 -9.59 11.16
N ALA A 154 0.13 -9.00 11.82
CA ALA A 154 1.55 -9.20 11.59
C ALA A 154 2.18 -9.87 12.79
N LYS A 155 2.93 -10.95 12.56
CA LYS A 155 3.61 -11.72 13.62
C LYS A 155 5.08 -11.81 13.31
N GLU A 156 5.86 -11.56 14.31
CA GLU A 156 7.29 -11.82 14.32
C GLU A 156 7.55 -13.31 14.58
N ASN A 157 8.52 -13.89 13.89
CA ASN A 157 8.86 -15.29 14.03
C ASN A 157 9.94 -15.53 15.12
N ASP A 158 10.75 -14.50 15.38
CA ASP A 158 11.80 -14.53 16.38
C ASP A 158 11.63 -13.31 17.31
N ASP A 159 11.96 -13.43 18.59
CA ASP A 159 11.92 -12.33 19.57
C ASP A 159 12.95 -11.23 19.26
N SER A 160 13.07 -10.84 18.00
CA SER A 160 13.96 -9.78 17.57
C SER A 160 13.37 -8.42 17.96
N SER A 161 14.07 -7.69 18.73
CA SER A 161 13.59 -6.46 19.37
C SER A 161 13.37 -5.28 18.45
N PHE A 162 13.60 -5.39 17.13
CA PHE A 162 13.49 -4.26 16.23
C PHE A 162 13.13 -4.63 14.79
N ILE A 163 11.93 -4.29 14.40
CA ILE A 163 11.44 -4.46 13.03
C ILE A 163 11.38 -3.10 12.35
N PRO A 164 11.94 -2.95 11.13
CA PRO A 164 11.86 -1.70 10.39
C PRO A 164 10.43 -1.25 10.17
N PRO A 165 10.13 0.05 10.26
CA PRO A 165 8.76 0.57 10.07
C PRO A 165 8.24 0.36 8.64
N GLU A 166 9.13 0.13 7.67
CA GLU A 166 8.78 -0.17 6.27
C GLU A 166 8.42 -1.64 6.04
N ALA A 167 8.83 -2.53 6.96
CA ALA A 167 8.46 -3.93 6.89
C ALA A 167 6.94 -4.08 6.95
N VAL A 168 6.45 -5.18 6.39
CA VAL A 168 5.03 -5.57 6.44
C VAL A 168 4.11 -4.48 5.85
N ASN A 169 4.55 -3.80 4.77
CA ASN A 169 3.81 -2.68 4.17
C ASN A 169 3.43 -1.56 5.17
N GLY A 170 4.24 -1.36 6.21
CA GLY A 170 4.03 -0.33 7.24
C GLY A 170 2.95 -0.67 8.27
N TYR A 171 2.48 -1.92 8.33
CA TYR A 171 1.66 -2.39 9.44
C TYR A 171 2.55 -2.72 10.64
N PRO A 172 2.17 -2.31 11.87
CA PRO A 172 2.91 -2.70 13.06
C PRO A 172 2.68 -4.17 13.40
N ILE A 173 3.56 -4.73 14.23
CA ILE A 173 3.38 -6.07 14.77
C ILE A 173 2.15 -6.11 15.66
N GLY A 174 1.42 -7.21 15.59
CA GLY A 174 0.12 -7.40 16.24
C GLY A 174 -1.04 -7.23 15.28
N ASN A 175 -2.18 -6.90 15.83
CA ASN A 175 -3.40 -6.67 15.06
C ASN A 175 -3.51 -5.19 14.69
N SER A 176 -3.90 -4.92 13.46
CA SER A 176 -4.15 -3.58 12.95
C SER A 176 -5.50 -3.51 12.30
N PHE A 177 -6.32 -2.56 12.72
CA PHE A 177 -7.56 -2.20 12.09
C PHE A 177 -7.43 -0.81 11.48
N ARG A 178 -7.81 -0.64 10.22
CA ARG A 178 -7.87 0.67 9.56
C ARG A 178 -9.16 0.79 8.77
N SER A 179 -9.79 1.94 8.89
CA SER A 179 -10.97 2.30 8.11
C SER A 179 -10.81 3.69 7.53
N ASN A 180 -11.14 3.85 6.26
CA ASN A 180 -11.20 5.13 5.58
C ASN A 180 -12.54 5.23 4.86
N THR A 181 -13.35 6.22 5.23
CA THR A 181 -14.63 6.48 4.59
C THR A 181 -14.59 7.87 4.00
N THR A 182 -14.90 8.00 2.71
CA THR A 182 -14.94 9.27 2.00
C THR A 182 -16.29 9.45 1.32
N LEU A 183 -16.93 10.58 1.55
CA LEU A 183 -18.11 11.05 0.84
C LEU A 183 -17.72 12.29 0.04
N HIS A 184 -17.89 12.20 -1.28
CA HIS A 184 -17.75 13.34 -2.19
C HIS A 184 -19.13 13.67 -2.71
N TYR A 185 -19.64 14.86 -2.41
CA TYR A 185 -20.97 15.32 -2.78
C TYR A 185 -20.91 16.58 -3.62
N PHE A 186 -21.58 16.58 -4.77
CA PHE A 186 -21.69 17.72 -5.66
C PHE A 186 -22.94 18.53 -5.31
N VAL A 187 -22.74 19.70 -4.71
CA VAL A 187 -23.81 20.64 -4.39
C VAL A 187 -24.31 21.32 -5.68
N SER A 188 -23.39 21.66 -6.59
CA SER A 188 -23.65 22.21 -7.90
C SER A 188 -22.53 21.83 -8.87
N ARG A 189 -22.61 22.28 -10.12
CA ARG A 189 -21.51 22.07 -11.10
C ARG A 189 -20.21 22.73 -10.68
N SER A 190 -20.29 23.79 -9.88
CA SER A 190 -19.13 24.58 -9.43
C SER A 190 -18.75 24.36 -7.96
N ILE A 191 -19.54 23.64 -7.18
CA ILE A 191 -19.31 23.46 -5.74
C ILE A 191 -19.43 21.99 -5.39
N SER A 192 -18.40 21.47 -4.74
CA SER A 192 -18.41 20.13 -4.15
C SER A 192 -17.97 20.14 -2.68
N MET A 193 -18.42 19.16 -1.94
CA MET A 193 -18.03 18.89 -0.55
C MET A 193 -17.37 17.52 -0.47
N VAL A 194 -16.31 17.43 0.30
CA VAL A 194 -15.63 16.17 0.59
C VAL A 194 -15.59 15.98 2.10
N PHE A 195 -16.05 14.84 2.58
CA PHE A 195 -15.96 14.42 3.97
C PHE A 195 -15.15 13.15 4.05
N SER A 196 -14.18 13.12 4.95
CA SER A 196 -13.35 11.95 5.18
C SER A 196 -13.33 11.60 6.66
N LEU A 197 -13.53 10.31 6.96
CA LEU A 197 -13.42 9.74 8.28
C LEU A 197 -12.37 8.63 8.23
N ASN A 198 -11.31 8.78 9.02
CA ASN A 198 -10.28 7.77 9.15
C ASN A 198 -10.23 7.24 10.57
N THR A 199 -10.13 5.93 10.71
CA THR A 199 -9.95 5.25 11.98
C THR A 199 -8.72 4.34 11.88
N ILE A 200 -7.85 4.41 12.88
CA ILE A 200 -6.69 3.54 13.03
C ILE A 200 -6.70 3.01 14.46
N ASP A 201 -6.64 1.70 14.59
CA ASP A 201 -6.46 1.00 15.86
C ASP A 201 -5.40 -0.08 15.67
N ASP A 202 -4.22 0.16 16.21
CA ASP A 202 -3.07 -0.74 16.11
C ASP A 202 -2.14 -0.55 17.33
N SER A 203 -1.04 -1.27 17.40
CA SER A 203 -0.12 -1.20 18.53
C SER A 203 0.55 0.18 18.71
N ARG A 204 0.53 1.04 17.68
CA ARG A 204 1.06 2.42 17.72
C ARG A 204 0.00 3.44 18.08
N TYR A 205 -1.24 3.21 17.63
CA TYR A 205 -2.36 4.14 17.76
C TYR A 205 -3.58 3.42 18.30
N ASN A 206 -3.93 3.72 19.53
CA ASN A 206 -5.13 3.16 20.16
C ASN A 206 -6.33 4.05 19.84
N ASN A 207 -7.27 3.54 19.02
CA ASN A 207 -8.53 4.21 18.65
C ASN A 207 -8.33 5.65 18.15
N PHE A 208 -7.38 5.86 17.23
CA PHE A 208 -7.17 7.16 16.61
C PHE A 208 -8.21 7.41 15.52
N ILE A 209 -9.00 8.47 15.69
CA ILE A 209 -10.07 8.85 14.76
C ILE A 209 -9.81 10.27 14.27
N THR A 210 -9.82 10.48 12.94
CA THR A 210 -9.77 11.80 12.34
C THR A 210 -10.97 12.02 11.43
N PHE A 211 -11.55 13.22 11.53
CA PHE A 211 -12.59 13.69 10.65
C PHE A 211 -12.10 14.94 9.92
N GLN A 212 -12.30 14.99 8.61
CA GLN A 212 -11.95 16.12 7.77
C GLN A 212 -13.11 16.46 6.85
N GLY A 213 -13.46 17.76 6.79
CA GLY A 213 -14.41 18.32 5.84
C GLY A 213 -13.75 19.36 4.96
N GLU A 214 -14.03 19.33 3.66
CA GLU A 214 -13.50 20.29 2.68
C GLU A 214 -14.62 20.74 1.73
N VAL A 215 -14.65 22.03 1.41
CA VAL A 215 -15.50 22.61 0.35
C VAL A 215 -14.60 23.06 -0.78
N ARG A 216 -14.88 22.59 -1.99
CA ARG A 216 -14.13 22.95 -3.21
C ARG A 216 -15.02 23.75 -4.14
N ALA A 217 -14.54 24.91 -4.57
CA ALA A 217 -15.14 25.72 -5.60
C ALA A 217 -14.34 25.59 -6.90
N HIS A 218 -15.01 25.36 -8.01
CA HIS A 218 -14.43 25.26 -9.36
C HIS A 218 -14.93 26.46 -10.18
N PHE A 219 -14.01 27.32 -10.57
CA PHE A 219 -14.30 28.53 -11.35
C PHE A 219 -13.86 28.35 -12.80
#